data_9c7ce936f28ec0d14e6f06d24559bc08
#
_entry.id   9c7ce936f28ec0d14e6f06d24559bc08
#
_cell.length_a   1.000
_cell.length_b   1.000
_cell.length_c   1.000
_cell.angle_alpha   90.00
_cell.angle_beta   90.00
_cell.angle_gamma   90.00
#
_symmetry.space_group_name_H-M   'P 1'
#
loop_
_entity.id
_entity.type
_entity.pdbx_description
1 polymer ?
#
loop_
_entity_poly.entity_id
_entity_poly.type
_entity_poly.pdbx_seq_one_letter_code
_entity_poly.pdbx_strand_id
1 'polypeptide(L)'
;MPDDIRYSSQTLIVLAALLQAANDWRYGYDLSRETGLKSGTLYPILARLAERQWLETRWEHAEENGKPRHLYRLTAAGRQTARAAIREKAARLRGLEAAYRER
;
A
#
# COMPACT_ATOMS: atom_id res chain seq x y z
N MET A 1 -12.15 -3.86 -17.32
CA MET A 1 -12.52 -3.93 -16.77
C MET A 1 -12.11 -4.33 -15.58
N PRO A 2 -11.60 -5.14 -15.46
CA PRO A 2 -11.31 -5.60 -14.23
C PRO A 2 -10.68 -4.61 -13.34
N ASP A 3 -10.17 -3.56 -13.84
CA ASP A 3 -9.45 -2.70 -13.01
C ASP A 3 -10.25 -1.57 -12.48
N ASP A 4 -11.53 -1.73 -12.53
CA ASP A 4 -12.39 -0.79 -11.93
C ASP A 4 -12.44 -1.09 -10.44
N ILE A 5 -11.27 -1.23 -9.83
CA ILE A 5 -11.19 -1.56 -8.44
C ILE A 5 -11.19 -0.31 -7.62
N ARG A 6 -12.13 -0.24 -6.73
CA ARG A 6 -12.14 0.82 -5.74
C ARG A 6 -11.35 0.36 -4.54
N TYR A 7 -10.31 1.08 -4.26
CA TYR A 7 -9.46 0.71 -3.14
C TYR A 7 -10.09 1.22 -1.85
N SER A 8 -10.09 0.38 -0.84
CA SER A 8 -10.51 0.81 0.48
C SER A 8 -9.54 1.86 1.00
N SER A 9 -9.97 2.64 1.98
CA SER A 9 -9.10 3.62 2.62
C SER A 9 -7.86 2.94 3.18
N GLN A 10 -8.02 1.75 3.74
CA GLN A 10 -6.88 1.02 4.30
C GLN A 10 -5.88 0.63 3.23
N THR A 11 -6.36 0.15 2.09
CA THR A 11 -5.47 -0.19 0.98
C THR A 11 -4.72 1.05 0.49
N LEU A 12 -5.40 2.19 0.39
CA LEU A 12 -4.75 3.42 -0.03
C LEU A 12 -3.68 3.89 0.95
N ILE A 13 -3.92 3.71 2.25
CA ILE A 13 -2.93 4.04 3.27
C ILE A 13 -1.68 3.18 3.09
N VAL A 14 -1.86 1.89 2.81
CA VAL A 14 -0.73 0.99 2.58
C VAL A 14 0.04 1.39 1.32
N LEU A 15 -0.68 1.69 0.24
CA LEU A 15 -0.03 2.12 -0.99
C LEU A 15 0.74 3.42 -0.80
N ALA A 16 0.18 4.36 -0.06
CA ALA A 16 0.85 5.62 0.23
C ALA A 16 2.13 5.41 1.03
N ALA A 17 2.08 4.53 2.03
CA ALA A 17 3.26 4.24 2.84
C ALA A 17 4.36 3.61 1.99
N LEU A 18 3.99 2.69 1.11
CA LEU A 18 4.96 2.05 0.23
C LEU A 18 5.56 3.04 -0.77
N LEU A 19 4.77 4.02 -1.23
CA LEU A 19 5.27 5.00 -2.17
C LEU A 19 6.29 5.96 -1.56
N GLN A 20 6.22 6.21 -0.26
CA GLN A 20 7.14 7.14 0.38
C GLN A 20 8.60 6.68 0.27
N ALA A 21 8.82 5.38 0.16
CA ALA A 21 10.15 4.84 -0.03
C ALA A 21 10.05 3.77 -1.12
N ALA A 22 9.65 4.20 -2.31
CA ALA A 22 9.22 3.31 -3.38
C ALA A 22 10.28 2.31 -3.84
N ASN A 23 11.55 2.65 -3.70
CA ASN A 23 12.63 1.76 -4.11
C ASN A 23 13.19 0.90 -2.99
N ASP A 24 12.72 1.12 -1.78
CA ASP A 24 13.25 0.42 -0.62
C ASP A 24 12.43 -0.80 -0.27
N TRP A 25 13.11 -1.83 0.22
CA TRP A 25 12.42 -2.96 0.79
C TRP A 25 11.93 -2.57 2.17
N ARG A 26 10.67 -2.86 2.44
CA ARG A 26 10.04 -2.47 3.70
C ARG A 26 9.61 -3.70 4.47
N TYR A 27 9.88 -3.72 5.77
CA TYR A 27 9.41 -4.80 6.63
C TYR A 27 7.92 -4.64 6.91
N GLY A 28 7.21 -5.76 6.97
CA GLY A 28 5.79 -5.72 7.34
C GLY A 28 5.57 -5.06 8.68
N TYR A 29 6.46 -5.31 9.64
CA TYR A 29 6.36 -4.71 10.97
C TYR A 29 6.39 -3.17 10.88
N ASP A 30 7.31 -2.62 10.10
CA ASP A 30 7.39 -1.17 9.95
C ASP A 30 6.18 -0.60 9.25
N LEU A 31 5.66 -1.32 8.24
CA LEU A 31 4.46 -0.89 7.57
C LEU A 31 3.26 -0.87 8.53
N SER A 32 3.19 -1.86 9.41
CA SER A 32 2.13 -1.89 10.42
C SER A 32 2.20 -0.66 11.31
N ARG A 33 3.40 -0.31 11.76
CA ARG A 33 3.57 0.87 12.62
C ARG A 33 3.26 2.17 11.90
N GLU A 34 3.72 2.31 10.66
CA GLU A 34 3.50 3.55 9.91
C GLU A 34 2.05 3.77 9.53
N THR A 35 1.36 2.69 9.17
CA THR A 35 -0.02 2.80 8.73
C THR A 35 -1.01 2.78 9.89
N GLY A 36 -0.59 2.29 11.04
CA GLY A 36 -1.48 2.09 12.16
C GLY A 36 -2.38 0.87 12.00
N LEU A 37 -2.16 0.08 10.95
CA LEU A 37 -2.99 -1.10 10.70
C LEU A 37 -2.43 -2.30 11.43
N LYS A 38 -3.32 -3.07 12.03
CA LYS A 38 -2.92 -4.30 12.70
C LYS A 38 -2.61 -5.36 11.66
N SER A 39 -1.82 -6.35 12.08
CA SER A 39 -1.36 -7.39 11.16
C SER A 39 -2.52 -8.12 10.48
N GLY A 40 -3.61 -8.35 11.20
CA GLY A 40 -4.77 -9.04 10.61
C GLY A 40 -5.43 -8.26 9.48
N THR A 41 -5.21 -6.96 9.39
CA THR A 41 -5.71 -6.13 8.31
C THR A 41 -4.63 -5.92 7.25
N LEU A 42 -3.41 -5.67 7.70
CA LEU A 42 -2.31 -5.32 6.80
C LEU A 42 -1.89 -6.48 5.90
N TYR A 43 -1.64 -7.65 6.47
CA TYR A 43 -1.10 -8.75 5.67
C TYR A 43 -2.03 -9.25 4.57
N PRO A 44 -3.35 -9.31 4.77
CA PRO A 44 -4.23 -9.64 3.66
C PRO A 44 -4.18 -8.61 2.53
N ILE A 45 -4.00 -7.33 2.86
CA ILE A 45 -3.85 -6.29 1.83
C ILE A 45 -2.57 -6.52 1.05
N LEU A 46 -1.45 -6.74 1.76
CA LEU A 46 -0.17 -6.97 1.10
C LEU A 46 -0.22 -8.21 0.21
N ALA A 47 -0.91 -9.27 0.67
CA ALA A 47 -1.03 -10.49 -0.13
C ALA A 47 -1.78 -10.24 -1.43
N ARG A 48 -2.87 -9.46 -1.38
CA ARG A 48 -3.63 -9.15 -2.59
C ARG A 48 -2.82 -8.31 -3.56
N LEU A 49 -2.05 -7.36 -3.05
CA LEU A 49 -1.21 -6.54 -3.91
C LEU A 49 -0.12 -7.38 -4.58
N ALA A 50 0.44 -8.34 -3.83
CA ALA A 50 1.45 -9.24 -4.38
C ALA A 50 0.86 -10.15 -5.45
N GLU A 51 -0.35 -10.65 -5.23
CA GLU A 51 -1.03 -11.48 -6.23
C GLU A 51 -1.24 -10.73 -7.55
N ARG A 52 -1.44 -9.44 -7.48
CA ARG A 52 -1.63 -8.63 -8.67
C ARG A 52 -0.31 -8.17 -9.27
N GLN A 53 0.80 -8.60 -8.68
CA GLN A 53 2.14 -8.25 -9.14
C GLN A 53 2.42 -6.76 -9.01
N TRP A 54 1.77 -6.13 -8.04
CA TRP A 54 2.06 -4.74 -7.71
C TRP A 54 3.08 -4.64 -6.58
N LEU A 55 3.36 -5.78 -5.90
CA LEU A 55 4.41 -5.88 -4.90
C LEU A 55 5.35 -7.01 -5.22
N GLU A 56 6.64 -6.76 -4.99
CA GLU A 56 7.63 -7.81 -4.91
C GLU A 56 7.74 -8.16 -3.45
N THR A 57 8.00 -9.43 -3.16
CA THR A 57 8.18 -9.87 -1.79
C THR A 57 9.48 -10.68 -1.69
N ARG A 58 10.09 -10.66 -0.54
CA ARG A 58 11.21 -11.55 -0.27
C ARG A 58 11.34 -11.79 1.21
N TRP A 59 11.96 -12.91 1.56
CA TRP A 59 12.22 -13.25 2.93
C TRP A 59 13.66 -12.97 3.28
N GLU A 60 13.88 -12.47 4.48
CA GLU A 60 15.22 -12.24 5.00
C GLU A 60 15.35 -13.04 6.27
N HIS A 61 16.40 -13.84 6.39
CA HIS A 61 16.63 -14.62 7.58
C HIS A 61 17.55 -13.86 8.52
N ALA A 62 17.08 -13.67 9.76
CA ALA A 62 17.90 -13.03 10.77
C ALA A 62 18.80 -14.11 11.37
N GLU A 63 20.09 -13.85 11.39
CA GLU A 63 21.03 -14.84 11.86
C GLU A 63 20.92 -15.11 13.35
N GLU A 64 20.56 -14.13 14.12
CA GLU A 64 20.60 -14.28 15.58
C GLU A 64 19.44 -15.02 16.20
N ASN A 65 18.25 -14.89 15.71
CA ASN A 65 17.13 -15.58 16.34
C ASN A 65 16.37 -16.49 15.37
N GLY A 66 16.86 -16.62 14.15
CA GLY A 66 16.30 -17.55 13.20
C GLY A 66 14.90 -17.24 12.69
N LYS A 67 14.33 -16.12 13.06
CA LYS A 67 12.99 -15.78 12.60
C LYS A 67 13.09 -15.03 11.26
N PRO A 68 12.46 -15.56 10.21
CA PRO A 68 12.49 -14.88 8.93
C PRO A 68 11.66 -13.59 9.00
N ARG A 69 12.08 -12.60 8.24
CA ARG A 69 11.35 -11.34 8.12
C ARG A 69 10.89 -11.20 6.69
N HIS A 70 9.65 -10.77 6.53
CA HIS A 70 9.08 -10.61 5.22
C HIS A 70 9.21 -9.15 4.80
N LEU A 71 9.75 -8.93 3.60
CA LEU A 71 9.93 -7.59 3.06
C LEU A 71 9.10 -7.41 1.81
N TYR A 72 8.75 -6.16 1.56
CA TYR A 72 7.86 -5.79 0.46
C TYR A 72 8.39 -4.56 -0.24
N ARG A 73 8.19 -4.52 -1.55
CA ARG A 73 8.57 -3.37 -2.35
C ARG A 73 7.62 -3.27 -3.55
N LEU A 74 7.24 -2.05 -3.92
CA LEU A 74 6.37 -1.88 -5.08
C LEU A 74 7.12 -2.22 -6.36
N THR A 75 6.43 -2.92 -7.26
CA THR A 75 6.95 -3.11 -8.62
C THR A 75 6.74 -1.81 -9.39
N ALA A 76 7.26 -1.71 -10.61
CA ALA A 76 7.00 -0.55 -11.46
C ALA A 76 5.51 -0.39 -11.69
N ALA A 77 4.81 -1.49 -11.97
CA ALA A 77 3.36 -1.45 -12.15
C ALA A 77 2.67 -1.02 -10.86
N GLY A 78 3.17 -1.48 -9.71
CA GLY A 78 2.62 -1.10 -8.42
C GLY A 78 2.77 0.39 -8.14
N ARG A 79 3.93 0.96 -8.46
CA ARG A 79 4.14 2.39 -8.27
C ARG A 79 3.18 3.20 -9.13
N GLN A 80 3.01 2.79 -10.38
CA GLN A 80 2.11 3.47 -11.29
C GLN A 80 0.67 3.40 -10.80
N THR A 81 0.25 2.22 -10.40
CA THR A 81 -1.09 1.99 -9.88
C THR A 81 -1.35 2.78 -8.60
N ALA A 82 -0.38 2.78 -7.69
CA ALA A 82 -0.52 3.49 -6.42
C ALA A 82 -0.67 4.99 -6.65
N ARG A 83 0.16 5.56 -7.53
CA ARG A 83 0.07 6.99 -7.82
C ARG A 83 -1.27 7.35 -8.43
N ALA A 84 -1.76 6.53 -9.37
CA ALA A 84 -3.04 6.79 -10.01
C ALA A 84 -4.19 6.72 -9.00
N ALA A 85 -4.17 5.70 -8.13
CA ALA A 85 -5.23 5.53 -7.14
C ALA A 85 -5.28 6.70 -6.15
N ILE A 86 -4.10 7.14 -5.72
CA ILE A 86 -4.02 8.25 -4.77
C ILE A 86 -4.47 9.55 -5.42
N ARG A 87 -4.07 9.80 -6.68
CA ARG A 87 -4.50 10.99 -7.40
C ARG A 87 -6.02 11.02 -7.56
N GLU A 88 -6.60 9.86 -7.87
CA GLU A 88 -8.03 9.78 -8.05
C GLU A 88 -8.76 10.07 -6.73
N LYS A 89 -8.26 9.53 -5.63
CA LYS A 89 -8.86 9.80 -4.33
C LYS A 89 -8.77 11.29 -3.99
N ALA A 90 -7.61 11.89 -4.24
CA ALA A 90 -7.43 13.31 -3.97
C ALA A 90 -8.38 14.16 -4.80
N ALA A 91 -8.59 13.80 -6.06
CA ALA A 91 -9.52 14.52 -6.93
C ALA A 91 -10.95 14.43 -6.43
N ARG A 92 -11.34 13.25 -5.94
CA ARG A 92 -12.68 13.09 -5.39
C ARG A 92 -12.87 13.91 -4.12
N LEU A 93 -11.87 13.96 -3.27
CA LEU A 93 -11.94 14.76 -2.05
C LEU A 93 -12.04 16.24 -2.36
N ARG A 94 -11.31 16.70 -3.38
CA ARG A 94 -11.41 18.10 -3.79
C ARG A 94 -12.80 18.43 -4.34
N GLY A 95 -13.40 17.48 -5.09
CA GLY A 95 -14.75 17.65 -5.58
C GLY A 95 -15.77 17.77 -4.47
N LEU A 96 -15.62 16.94 -3.44
CA LEU A 96 -16.52 17.01 -2.29
C LEU A 96 -16.35 18.31 -1.53
N GLU A 97 -15.12 18.78 -1.39
CA GLU A 97 -14.84 20.02 -0.71
C GLU A 97 -15.45 21.19 -1.47
N ALA A 98 -15.31 21.21 -2.78
CA ALA A 98 -15.89 22.27 -3.61
C ALA A 98 -17.41 22.28 -3.50
N ALA A 99 -18.04 21.10 -3.55
CA ALA A 99 -19.48 21.00 -3.42
C ALA A 99 -19.95 21.51 -2.05
N TYR A 100 -19.21 21.19 -1.01
CA TYR A 100 -19.56 21.62 0.33
C TYR A 100 -19.48 23.15 0.45
N ARG A 101 -18.47 23.76 -0.17
CA ARG A 101 -18.31 25.22 -0.10
C ARG A 101 -19.38 25.99 -0.83
N GLU A 102 -20.00 25.39 -1.82
CA GLU A 102 -21.03 26.08 -2.58
C GLU A 102 -22.39 26.06 -1.91
N ARG A 103 -22.51 25.48 -0.75
CA ARG A 103 -23.80 25.41 -0.08
C ARG A 103 -24.04 26.64 0.82
#